data_8cc0668412379b542154637629f6d376
#
_entry.id   8cc0668412379b542154637629f6d376
#
_cell.length_a   1.000
_cell.length_b   1.000
_cell.length_c   1.000
_cell.angle_alpha   90.00
_cell.angle_beta   90.00
_cell.angle_gamma   90.00
#
_symmetry.space_group_name_H-M   'P 1'
#
loop_
_entity.id
_entity.type
_entity.pdbx_description
1 polymer ?
#
loop_
_entity_poly.entity_id
_entity_poly.type
_entity_poly.pdbx_seq_one_letter_code
_entity_poly.pdbx_strand_id
1 'polypeptide(L)' 'MPSYFFDVNGSGVPDSDEGQTLANDADAWHEATLVAGEIFKSVDGKFKPGQEWKLEVQNDQRRAIFSINITSKKMK' A
#
# COMPACT_ATOMS: atom_id res chain seq x y z
N MET A 1 13.88 14.74 -9.36
CA MET A 1 13.49 13.68 -8.42
C MET A 1 12.37 12.86 -9.04
N PRO A 2 12.46 11.55 -9.01
CA PRO A 2 11.44 10.72 -9.63
C PRO A 2 10.11 10.78 -8.91
N SER A 3 9.04 10.53 -9.63
CA SER A 3 7.71 10.39 -9.07
C SER A 3 7.41 8.93 -8.83
N TYR A 4 6.71 8.65 -7.74
CA TYR A 4 6.27 7.30 -7.40
C TYR A 4 4.77 7.33 -7.16
N PHE A 5 4.12 6.22 -7.46
CA PHE A 5 2.68 6.09 -7.33
C PHE A 5 2.37 4.94 -6.38
N PHE A 6 1.49 5.22 -5.43
CA PHE A 6 1.09 4.27 -4.40
C PHE A 6 -0.36 3.87 -4.65
N ASP A 7 -0.53 2.66 -5.16
CA ASP A 7 -1.83 2.14 -5.55
C ASP A 7 -2.32 1.16 -4.49
N VAL A 8 -3.44 1.50 -3.85
CA VAL A 8 -4.02 0.70 -2.78
C VAL A 8 -5.35 0.13 -3.24
N ASN A 9 -5.51 -1.18 -3.10
CA ASN A 9 -6.79 -1.81 -3.40
C ASN A 9 -6.97 -3.08 -2.56
N GLY A 10 -8.21 -3.52 -2.45
CA GLY A 10 -8.54 -4.74 -1.74
C GLY A 10 -9.79 -4.60 -0.91
N SER A 11 -10.11 -5.67 -0.18
CA SER A 11 -11.30 -5.73 0.66
C SER A 11 -11.10 -4.90 1.93
N GLY A 12 -12.11 -4.14 2.30
CA GLY A 12 -12.10 -3.41 3.55
C GLY A 12 -11.28 -2.13 3.56
N VAL A 13 -10.70 -1.74 2.42
CA VAL A 13 -9.95 -0.49 2.30
C VAL A 13 -10.44 0.27 1.07
N PRO A 14 -10.43 1.61 1.11
CA PRO A 14 -10.76 2.39 -0.08
C PRO A 14 -9.66 2.27 -1.10
N ASP A 15 -10.02 2.21 -2.38
CA ASP A 15 -9.04 2.26 -3.46
C ASP A 15 -8.39 3.64 -3.49
N SER A 16 -7.10 3.66 -3.73
CA SER A 16 -6.33 4.89 -3.73
C SER A 16 -5.18 4.76 -4.70
N ASP A 17 -4.84 5.85 -5.37
CA ASP A 17 -3.69 5.92 -6.28
C ASP A 17 -3.13 7.33 -6.17
N GLU A 18 -2.08 7.47 -5.36
CA GLU A 18 -1.50 8.78 -5.09
C GLU A 18 -0.07 8.84 -5.59
N GLY A 19 0.29 9.98 -6.19
CA GLY A 19 1.65 10.22 -6.65
C GLY A 19 2.43 11.03 -5.64
N GLN A 20 3.73 10.75 -5.55
CA GLN A 20 4.63 11.45 -4.65
C GLN A 20 6.01 11.55 -5.27
N THR A 21 6.67 12.68 -5.08
CA THR A 21 8.04 12.87 -5.55
C THR A 21 9.00 12.50 -4.41
N LEU A 22 9.88 11.54 -4.67
CA LEU A 22 10.82 11.04 -3.67
C LEU A 22 12.21 10.94 -4.31
N ALA A 23 13.24 10.82 -3.48
CA ALA A 23 14.61 10.89 -3.95
C ALA A 23 15.04 9.62 -4.71
N ASN A 24 14.61 8.46 -4.23
CA ASN A 24 15.05 7.18 -4.80
C ASN A 24 14.12 6.06 -4.37
N ASP A 25 14.41 4.85 -4.85
CA ASP A 25 13.58 3.69 -4.54
C ASP A 25 13.59 3.33 -3.05
N ALA A 26 14.70 3.56 -2.36
CA ALA A 26 14.77 3.29 -0.92
C ALA A 26 13.81 4.19 -0.15
N ASP A 27 13.71 5.46 -0.54
CA ASP A 27 12.76 6.37 0.07
C ASP A 27 11.33 5.97 -0.26
N ALA A 28 11.10 5.46 -1.48
CA ALA A 28 9.77 4.98 -1.86
C ALA A 28 9.36 3.78 -1.00
N TRP A 29 10.29 2.87 -0.71
CA TRP A 29 10.00 1.74 0.18
C TRP A 29 9.67 2.21 1.59
N HIS A 30 10.46 3.16 2.11
CA HIS A 30 10.21 3.73 3.43
C HIS A 30 8.82 4.36 3.50
N GLU A 31 8.48 5.14 2.50
CA GLU A 31 7.17 5.77 2.44
C GLU A 31 6.05 4.73 2.34
N ALA A 32 6.28 3.66 1.57
CA ALA A 32 5.28 2.61 1.42
C ALA A 32 4.95 1.95 2.77
N THR A 33 5.97 1.72 3.60
CA THR A 33 5.72 1.13 4.92
C THR A 33 4.93 2.07 5.82
N LEU A 34 5.18 3.37 5.73
CA LEU A 34 4.41 4.36 6.49
C LEU A 34 2.97 4.42 6.02
N VAL A 35 2.76 4.44 4.71
CA VAL A 35 1.43 4.49 4.12
C VAL A 35 0.64 3.23 4.51
N ALA A 36 1.27 2.05 4.42
CA ALA A 36 0.61 0.80 4.80
C ALA A 36 0.19 0.81 6.26
N GLY A 37 1.05 1.32 7.13
CA GLY A 37 0.73 1.43 8.55
C GLY A 37 -0.44 2.36 8.83
N GLU A 38 -0.48 3.49 8.14
CA GLU A 38 -1.58 4.43 8.29
C GLU A 38 -2.90 3.88 7.78
N ILE A 39 -2.87 3.17 6.65
CA ILE A 39 -4.07 2.54 6.11
C ILE A 39 -4.58 1.49 7.09
N PHE A 40 -3.69 0.66 7.61
CA PHE A 40 -4.07 -0.38 8.55
C PHE A 40 -4.72 0.23 9.80
N LYS A 41 -4.15 1.32 10.28
CA LYS A 41 -4.69 2.01 11.45
C LYS A 41 -6.06 2.61 11.15
N SER A 42 -6.26 3.14 9.95
CA SER A 42 -7.49 3.83 9.61
C SER A 42 -8.67 2.89 9.34
N VAL A 43 -8.41 1.60 9.03
CA VAL A 43 -9.51 0.68 8.76
C VAL A 43 -10.26 0.27 10.02
N ASP A 44 -9.61 0.35 11.18
CA ASP A 44 -10.27 0.30 12.49
C ASP A 44 -11.36 -0.78 12.61
N GLY A 45 -10.98 -2.04 12.41
CA GLY A 45 -11.91 -3.16 12.52
C GLY A 45 -12.75 -3.44 11.30
N LYS A 46 -12.69 -2.60 10.28
CA LYS A 46 -13.40 -2.87 9.03
C LYS A 46 -12.71 -3.94 8.19
N PHE A 47 -11.44 -4.16 8.45
CA PHE A 47 -10.69 -5.23 7.80
C PHE A 47 -10.91 -6.50 8.61
N LYS A 48 -11.64 -7.42 8.06
CA LYS A 48 -12.11 -8.62 8.78
C LYS A 48 -11.29 -9.85 8.39
N PRO A 49 -11.27 -10.88 9.23
CA PRO A 49 -10.60 -12.13 8.85
C PRO A 49 -11.12 -12.65 7.52
N GLY A 50 -10.21 -13.15 6.69
CA GLY A 50 -10.54 -13.65 5.36
C GLY A 50 -10.44 -12.61 4.28
N GLN A 51 -10.23 -11.35 4.63
CA GLN A 51 -10.05 -10.28 3.65
C GLN A 51 -8.57 -10.02 3.41
N GLU A 52 -8.27 -9.36 2.30
CA GLU A 52 -6.90 -8.97 2.00
C GLU A 52 -6.89 -7.65 1.23
N TRP A 53 -5.81 -6.91 1.37
CA TRP A 53 -5.59 -5.72 0.56
C TRP A 53 -4.11 -5.62 0.23
N LYS A 54 -3.82 -4.79 -0.75
CA LYS A 54 -2.46 -4.68 -1.24
C LYS A 54 -2.12 -3.22 -1.53
N LEU A 55 -0.86 -2.88 -1.28
CA LEU A 55 -0.27 -1.61 -1.66
C LEU A 55 0.83 -1.91 -2.69
N GLU A 56 0.71 -1.34 -3.86
CA GLU A 56 1.71 -1.48 -4.90
C GLU A 56 2.39 -0.15 -5.13
N VAL A 57 3.72 -0.15 -5.18
CA VAL A 57 4.49 1.05 -5.48
C VAL A 57 5.00 0.95 -6.90
N GLN A 58 4.71 1.98 -7.69
CA GLN A 58 5.13 2.08 -9.08
C GLN A 58 6.09 3.24 -9.24
N ASN A 59 7.05 3.10 -10.15
CA ASN A 59 7.97 4.19 -10.46
C ASN A 59 7.32 5.19 -11.43
N ASP A 60 8.10 6.17 -11.90
CA ASP A 60 7.59 7.22 -12.79
C ASP A 60 7.18 6.68 -14.16
N GLN A 61 7.57 5.46 -14.50
CA GLN A 61 7.14 4.79 -15.73
C GLN A 61 5.95 3.87 -15.49
N ARG A 62 5.33 3.96 -14.30
CA ARG A 62 4.20 3.12 -13.90
C ARG A 62 4.54 1.64 -13.85
N ARG A 63 5.81 1.34 -13.60
CA ARG A 63 6.26 -0.03 -13.43
C ARG A 63 6.28 -0.36 -11.95
N ALA A 64 5.66 -1.48 -11.56
CA ALA A 64 5.64 -1.90 -10.16
C ALA A 64 7.04 -2.28 -9.71
N ILE A 65 7.48 -1.68 -8.61
CA ILE A 65 8.79 -1.96 -8.04
C ILE A 65 8.71 -2.59 -6.65
N PHE A 66 7.61 -2.37 -5.93
CA PHE A 66 7.37 -2.98 -4.62
C PHE A 66 5.91 -3.34 -4.48
N SER A 67 5.64 -4.35 -3.67
CA SER A 67 4.28 -4.75 -3.34
C SER A 67 4.23 -5.19 -1.88
N ILE A 68 3.26 -4.68 -1.15
CA ILE A 68 2.98 -5.11 0.22
C ILE A 68 1.58 -5.72 0.21
N ASN A 69 1.50 -6.99 0.57
CA ASN A 69 0.23 -7.71 0.62
C ASN A 69 -0.13 -7.97 2.08
N ILE A 70 -1.31 -7.55 2.47
CA ILE A 70 -1.83 -7.76 3.82
C ILE A 70 -2.98 -8.74 3.72
N THR A 71 -2.85 -9.87 4.38
CA THR A 71 -3.88 -10.88 4.40
C THR A 71 -4.26 -11.20 5.85
N SER A 72 -5.48 -11.62 6.04
CA SER A 72 -5.91 -12.05 7.36
C SER A 72 -6.65 -13.37 7.25
N LYS A 73 -6.52 -14.19 8.27
CA LYS A 73 -7.13 -15.50 8.30
C LYS A 73 -7.62 -15.80 9.71
N LYS A 74 -8.84 -16.27 9.80
CA LYS A 74 -9.36 -16.71 11.08
C LYS A 74 -8.85 -18.12 11.37
N MET A 75 -8.08 -18.25 12.41
CA MET A 75 -7.58 -19.54 12.86
C MET A 75 -8.58 -20.16 13.82
N LYS A 76 -8.91 -21.39 13.58
CA LYS A 76 -9.96 -21.97 14.35
C LYS A 76 -9.55 -23.29 14.95
#